data_6b6325d2ca245b11fa20241775c7cd0d
#
_entry.id   6b6325d2ca245b11fa20241775c7cd0d
#
_cell.length_a   1.000
_cell.length_b   1.000
_cell.length_c   1.000
_cell.angle_alpha   90.00
_cell.angle_beta   90.00
_cell.angle_gamma   90.00
#
_symmetry.space_group_name_H-M   'P 1'
#
loop_
_entity.id
_entity.type
_entity.pdbx_description
1 polymer ?
#
loop_
_entity_poly.entity_id
_entity_poly.type
_entity_poly.pdbx_seq_one_letter_code
_entity_poly.pdbx_strand_id
1 'polypeptide(L)' 'MKSEELKGIIHSDPEIMGGTPVFVGTRVPLQNLIDSLEGGESVEDFLEAFPTVTREQAIAVIEAEVE' A
#
# COMPACT_ATOMS: atom_id res chain seq x y z
N MET A 1 5.20 -13.39 -6.66
CA MET A 1 5.04 -11.96 -6.53
C MET A 1 6.07 -11.20 -7.33
N LYS A 2 5.65 -10.16 -7.97
CA LYS A 2 6.52 -9.41 -8.86
C LYS A 2 6.93 -8.10 -8.21
N SER A 3 7.95 -8.19 -7.35
CA SER A 3 8.38 -7.02 -6.59
C SER A 3 8.79 -5.88 -7.50
N GLU A 4 9.20 -6.18 -8.72
CA GLU A 4 9.56 -5.14 -9.67
C GLU A 4 8.36 -4.28 -10.06
N GLU A 5 7.17 -4.86 -10.06
CA GLU A 5 5.97 -4.12 -10.39
C GLU A 5 5.62 -3.11 -9.32
N LEU A 6 6.15 -3.29 -8.11
CA LEU A 6 5.84 -2.41 -7.01
C LEU A 6 6.87 -1.31 -6.81
N LYS A 7 7.92 -1.26 -7.62
CA LYS A 7 8.99 -0.28 -7.41
C LYS A 7 8.49 1.16 -7.48
N GLY A 8 7.56 1.43 -8.36
CA GLY A 8 6.97 2.77 -8.47
C GLY A 8 5.77 2.98 -7.59
N ILE A 9 5.38 1.97 -6.82
CA ILE A 9 4.19 2.00 -5.98
C ILE A 9 4.55 2.02 -4.50
N ILE A 10 5.53 1.21 -4.11
CA ILE A 10 5.96 1.02 -2.72
C ILE A 10 7.44 1.33 -2.64
N HIS A 11 7.86 1.97 -1.56
CA HIS A 11 9.30 2.13 -1.31
C HIS A 11 9.54 2.15 0.19
N SER A 12 10.81 1.93 0.55
CA SER A 12 11.25 1.98 1.94
C SER A 12 12.32 3.07 2.05
N ASP A 13 12.23 3.87 3.09
CA ASP A 13 13.19 4.92 3.37
C ASP A 13 13.49 4.87 4.86
N PRO A 14 14.77 4.72 5.25
CA PRO A 14 15.10 4.65 6.68
C PRO A 14 14.61 5.84 7.48
N GLU A 15 14.40 6.99 6.82
CA GLU A 15 13.94 8.18 7.49
C GLU A 15 12.42 8.25 7.58
N ILE A 16 11.72 7.31 6.95
CA ILE A 16 10.27 7.26 7.01
C ILE A 16 9.89 5.99 7.77
N MET A 17 9.42 6.19 9.01
CA MET A 17 8.92 5.11 9.85
C MET A 17 9.92 3.97 9.99
N GLY A 18 11.22 4.31 10.05
CA GLY A 18 12.26 3.32 10.29
C GLY A 18 12.46 2.34 9.15
N GLY A 19 12.09 2.70 7.93
CA GLY A 19 12.25 1.83 6.78
C GLY A 19 11.04 0.97 6.46
N THR A 20 9.93 1.21 7.14
CA THR A 20 8.69 0.50 6.85
C THR A 20 8.25 0.80 5.41
N PRO A 21 7.91 -0.22 4.60
CA PRO A 21 7.44 0.03 3.24
C PRO A 21 6.17 0.87 3.25
N VAL A 22 6.15 1.92 2.46
CA VAL A 22 5.00 2.83 2.37
C VAL A 22 4.68 3.05 0.90
N PHE A 23 3.45 3.52 0.65
CA PHE A 23 3.07 3.90 -0.70
C PHE A 23 3.87 5.14 -1.11
N VAL A 24 4.37 5.13 -2.36
CA VAL A 24 5.18 6.23 -2.87
C VAL A 24 4.41 7.54 -2.75
N GLY A 25 5.11 8.57 -2.25
CA GLY A 25 4.50 9.88 -2.08
C GLY A 25 3.67 10.03 -0.83
N THR A 26 3.61 9.00 0.01
CA THR A 26 2.84 9.05 1.25
C THR A 26 3.67 8.49 2.40
N ARG A 27 3.10 8.59 3.61
CA ARG A 27 3.66 7.90 4.78
C ARG A 27 2.77 6.76 5.23
N VAL A 28 1.90 6.29 4.34
CA VAL A 28 0.96 5.22 4.66
C VAL A 28 1.63 3.87 4.44
N PRO A 29 1.82 3.06 5.48
CA PRO A 29 2.45 1.75 5.32
C PRO A 29 1.59 0.82 4.48
N LEU A 30 2.28 0.02 3.65
CA LEU A 30 1.62 -1.03 2.88
C LEU A 30 0.79 -1.94 3.79
N GLN A 31 1.32 -2.21 4.98
CA GLN A 31 0.66 -3.11 5.92
C GLN A 31 -0.73 -2.63 6.31
N ASN A 32 -0.95 -1.30 6.29
CA ASN A 32 -2.27 -0.77 6.62
C ASN A 32 -3.34 -1.27 5.65
N LEU A 33 -3.01 -1.35 4.36
CA LEU A 33 -3.96 -1.89 3.39
C LEU A 33 -4.25 -3.36 3.66
N ILE A 34 -3.20 -4.13 3.91
CA ILE A 34 -3.36 -5.55 4.17
C ILE A 34 -4.23 -5.77 5.42
N ASP A 35 -3.95 -5.02 6.47
CA ASP A 35 -4.73 -5.14 7.71
C ASP A 35 -6.20 -4.78 7.48
N SER A 36 -6.46 -3.75 6.69
CA SER A 36 -7.84 -3.35 6.41
C SER A 36 -8.59 -4.45 5.68
N LEU A 37 -7.95 -5.05 4.69
CA LEU A 37 -8.60 -6.11 3.93
C LEU A 37 -8.83 -7.35 4.80
N GLU A 38 -7.88 -7.67 5.66
CA GLU A 38 -8.03 -8.81 6.56
C GLU A 38 -9.13 -8.56 7.58
N GLY A 39 -9.35 -7.30 7.92
CA GLY A 39 -10.42 -6.93 8.83
C GLY A 39 -11.79 -6.83 8.17
N GLY A 40 -11.88 -7.14 6.87
CA GLY A 40 -13.15 -7.13 6.17
C GLY A 40 -13.51 -5.82 5.50
N GLU A 41 -12.60 -4.85 5.50
CA GLU A 41 -12.87 -3.58 4.84
C GLU A 41 -12.59 -3.67 3.35
N SER A 42 -13.28 -2.84 2.58
CA SER A 42 -13.06 -2.80 1.14
C SER A 42 -11.95 -1.82 0.80
N VAL A 43 -11.50 -1.90 -0.47
CA VAL A 43 -10.52 -0.94 -0.97
C VAL A 43 -11.04 0.48 -0.84
N GLU A 44 -12.33 0.68 -1.14
CA GLU A 44 -12.92 2.00 -1.01
C GLU A 44 -12.84 2.53 0.40
N ASP A 45 -13.10 1.66 1.38
CA ASP A 45 -13.01 2.06 2.79
C ASP A 45 -11.59 2.50 3.12
N PHE A 46 -10.61 1.75 2.63
CA PHE A 46 -9.22 2.09 2.86
C PHE A 46 -8.86 3.44 2.23
N LEU A 47 -9.31 3.66 0.99
CA LEU A 47 -8.98 4.90 0.28
C LEU A 47 -9.64 6.10 0.93
N GLU A 48 -10.81 5.92 1.53
CA GLU A 48 -11.44 7.01 2.28
C GLU A 48 -10.63 7.39 3.50
N ALA A 49 -10.10 6.39 4.18
CA ALA A 49 -9.31 6.62 5.39
C ALA A 49 -7.94 7.21 5.05
N PHE A 50 -7.39 6.89 3.89
CA PHE A 50 -6.06 7.32 3.49
C PHE A 50 -6.12 7.96 2.10
N PRO A 51 -6.63 9.17 2.00
CA PRO A 51 -6.85 9.79 0.68
C PRO A 51 -5.58 10.11 -0.09
N THR A 52 -4.42 10.06 0.56
CA THR A 52 -3.16 10.29 -0.16
C THR A 52 -2.74 9.06 -0.98
N VAL A 53 -3.33 7.90 -0.73
CA VAL A 53 -3.07 6.70 -1.52
C VAL A 53 -4.06 6.69 -2.67
N THR A 54 -3.56 6.44 -3.89
CA THR A 54 -4.44 6.38 -5.06
C THR A 54 -5.03 4.98 -5.18
N ARG A 55 -6.18 4.91 -5.87
CA ARG A 55 -6.79 3.62 -6.15
C ARG A 55 -5.83 2.73 -6.94
N GLU A 56 -5.10 3.33 -7.89
CA GLU A 56 -4.17 2.56 -8.70
C GLU A 56 -3.10 1.92 -7.84
N GLN A 57 -2.59 2.65 -6.85
CA GLN A 57 -1.59 2.08 -5.95
C GLN A 57 -2.16 0.91 -5.15
N ALA A 58 -3.35 1.07 -4.62
CA ALA A 58 -3.96 0.02 -3.81
C ALA A 58 -4.25 -1.22 -4.66
N ILE A 59 -4.78 -1.03 -5.86
CA ILE A 59 -5.11 -2.16 -6.74
C ILE A 59 -3.83 -2.89 -7.16
N ALA A 60 -2.76 -2.13 -7.45
CA ALA A 60 -1.50 -2.76 -7.86
C ALA A 60 -0.97 -3.69 -6.76
N VAL A 61 -1.08 -3.26 -5.51
CA VAL A 61 -0.63 -4.09 -4.39
C VAL A 61 -1.49 -5.34 -4.27
N ILE A 62 -2.81 -5.19 -4.39
CA ILE A 62 -3.70 -6.33 -4.29
C ILE A 62 -3.41 -7.34 -5.38
N GLU A 63 -3.20 -6.87 -6.60
CA GLU A 63 -2.91 -7.77 -7.72
C GLU A 63 -1.59 -8.49 -7.52
N ALA A 64 -0.60 -7.82 -6.96
CA ALA A 64 0.68 -8.45 -6.69
C ALA A 64 0.55 -9.52 -5.61
N GLU A 65 -0.35 -9.31 -4.64
CA GLU A 65 -0.54 -10.27 -3.56
C GLU A 65 -1.17 -11.56 -4.01
N VAL A 66 -2.05 -11.51 -5.03
CA VAL A 66 -2.72 -12.73 -5.48
C VAL A 66 -1.83 -13.57 -6.38
N GLU A 67 -0.70 -13.07 -6.76
CA GLU A 67 0.24 -13.86 -7.56
C GLU A 67 1.20 -14.61 -6.68
#